data_53f75e49418eacbe35489f99a44b0e7a
#
_entry.id   53f75e49418eacbe35489f99a44b0e7a
#
_cell.length_a   1.000
_cell.length_b   1.000
_cell.length_c   1.000
_cell.angle_alpha   90.00
_cell.angle_beta   90.00
_cell.angle_gamma   90.00
#
_symmetry.space_group_name_H-M   'P 1'
#
loop_
_entity.id
_entity.type
_entity.pdbx_description
1 polymer ?
#
loop_
_entity_poly.entity_id
_entity_poly.type
_entity_poly.pdbx_seq_one_letter_code
_entity_poly.pdbx_strand_id
1 'polypeptide(L)'
;MDLEFIGFQSAVAGLPAAPGQVRYAPSGEPVLLHHAPGRWFAPAANEPLRLELEALVAAGAGALFDVTDKFRSWPLQGASGRRWVAQQCDIATVLAARDCAAMTLFDCPALLARRHEDGHENFVVWLASSSAEALSGRDPGCCENTT
;
A
#
# COMPACT_ATOMS: atom_id res chain seq x y z
N MET A 1 -8.71 7.83 -7.29
CA MET A 1 -7.75 7.45 -8.35
C MET A 1 -6.48 6.91 -7.70
N ASP A 2 -6.09 5.72 -8.07
CA ASP A 2 -4.83 5.16 -7.60
C ASP A 2 -3.73 5.52 -8.58
N LEU A 3 -2.61 6.02 -8.06
CA LEU A 3 -1.49 6.47 -8.87
C LEU A 3 -0.22 5.71 -8.50
N GLU A 4 0.63 5.47 -9.50
CA GLU A 4 1.97 4.96 -9.29
C GLU A 4 2.97 5.96 -9.85
N PHE A 5 3.93 6.37 -9.02
CA PHE A 5 5.03 7.23 -9.42
C PHE A 5 6.31 6.41 -9.50
N ILE A 6 6.98 6.47 -10.63
CA ILE A 6 8.28 5.83 -10.82
C ILE A 6 9.32 6.93 -10.94
N GLY A 7 10.18 7.04 -9.92
CA GLY A 7 11.26 8.01 -9.93
C GLY A 7 12.42 7.55 -10.80
N PHE A 8 13.08 8.50 -11.45
CA PHE A 8 14.29 8.21 -12.20
C PHE A 8 15.50 7.96 -11.30
N GLN A 9 15.37 8.33 -10.01
CA GLN A 9 16.33 8.02 -8.97
C GLN A 9 15.62 7.27 -7.84
N SER A 10 16.39 6.55 -7.03
CA SER A 10 15.83 5.77 -5.91
C SER A 10 15.25 6.63 -4.79
N ALA A 11 15.65 7.90 -4.71
CA ALA A 11 15.09 8.86 -3.78
C ALA A 11 14.68 10.11 -4.54
N VAL A 12 13.51 10.68 -4.16
CA VAL A 12 12.97 11.91 -4.75
C VAL A 12 12.62 12.84 -3.60
N ALA A 13 13.12 14.07 -3.67
CA ALA A 13 12.90 15.06 -2.62
C ALA A 13 11.39 15.30 -2.41
N GLY A 14 10.97 15.34 -1.16
CA GLY A 14 9.57 15.56 -0.78
C GLY A 14 8.76 14.30 -0.66
N LEU A 15 9.21 13.16 -1.19
CA LEU A 15 8.52 11.88 -1.05
C LEU A 15 9.16 11.04 0.07
N PRO A 16 8.46 10.02 0.61
CA PRO A 16 9.07 9.11 1.57
C PRO A 16 10.41 8.60 1.05
N ALA A 17 11.48 8.79 1.84
CA ALA A 17 12.85 8.72 1.32
C ALA A 17 13.34 7.30 1.09
N ALA A 18 12.95 6.35 1.95
CA ALA A 18 13.45 4.99 1.89
C ALA A 18 12.32 3.99 1.63
N PRO A 19 12.60 2.85 0.95
CA PRO A 19 11.62 1.78 0.83
C PRO A 19 11.14 1.33 2.21
N GLY A 20 9.84 1.15 2.34
CA GLY A 20 9.18 0.83 3.60
C GLY A 20 8.61 2.04 4.32
N GLN A 21 8.95 3.25 3.92
CA GLN A 21 8.38 4.46 4.50
C GLN A 21 7.05 4.83 3.85
N VAL A 22 6.16 5.40 4.65
CA VAL A 22 4.81 5.77 4.23
C VAL A 22 4.50 7.18 4.71
N ARG A 23 3.86 7.96 3.85
CA ARG A 23 3.21 9.20 4.26
C ARG A 23 1.78 8.87 4.67
N TYR A 24 1.37 9.37 5.84
CA TYR A 24 0.04 9.16 6.38
C TYR A 24 -0.79 10.44 6.35
N ALA A 25 -2.09 10.29 6.13
CA ALA A 25 -3.03 11.36 6.36
C ALA A 25 -3.21 11.56 7.88
N PRO A 26 -3.76 12.72 8.33
CA PRO A 26 -4.06 12.92 9.76
C PRO A 26 -4.97 11.83 10.34
N SER A 27 -5.80 11.20 9.51
CA SER A 27 -6.67 10.09 9.91
C SER A 27 -5.92 8.79 10.20
N GLY A 28 -4.64 8.69 9.83
CA GLY A 28 -3.87 7.45 9.95
C GLY A 28 -3.91 6.57 8.71
N GLU A 29 -4.63 6.99 7.66
CA GLU A 29 -4.63 6.25 6.39
C GLU A 29 -3.30 6.43 5.66
N PRO A 30 -2.74 5.34 5.11
CA PRO A 30 -1.56 5.49 4.26
C PRO A 30 -1.95 6.14 2.93
N VAL A 31 -1.26 7.21 2.57
CA VAL A 31 -1.57 7.96 1.35
C VAL A 31 -0.49 7.90 0.29
N LEU A 32 0.75 7.55 0.67
CA LEU A 32 1.85 7.40 -0.28
C LEU A 32 2.85 6.39 0.27
N LEU A 33 3.02 5.28 -0.42
CA LEU A 33 3.86 4.17 -0.02
C LEU A 33 5.10 4.10 -0.90
N HIS A 34 6.29 4.15 -0.29
CA HIS A 34 7.53 3.84 -0.98
C HIS A 34 7.78 2.34 -0.84
N HIS A 35 7.25 1.55 -1.76
CA HIS A 35 7.20 0.09 -1.59
C HIS A 35 8.42 -0.64 -2.19
N ALA A 36 9.18 0.02 -3.06
CA ALA A 36 10.40 -0.52 -3.66
C ALA A 36 11.28 0.66 -4.06
N PRO A 37 12.61 0.47 -4.23
CA PRO A 37 13.48 1.57 -4.64
C PRO A 37 12.97 2.28 -5.89
N GLY A 38 12.75 3.58 -5.79
CA GLY A 38 12.26 4.40 -6.90
C GLY A 38 10.81 4.18 -7.29
N ARG A 39 10.01 3.49 -6.46
CA ARG A 39 8.59 3.23 -6.78
C ARG A 39 7.68 3.62 -5.62
N TRP A 40 6.74 4.48 -5.91
CA TRP A 40 5.75 4.97 -4.94
C TRP A 40 4.34 4.67 -5.42
N PHE A 41 3.49 4.22 -4.50
CA PHE A 41 2.07 3.96 -4.76
C PHE A 41 1.22 4.92 -3.92
N ALA A 42 0.29 5.60 -4.57
CA ALA A 42 -0.63 6.53 -3.94
C ALA A 42 -2.06 5.99 -4.07
N PRO A 43 -2.55 5.25 -3.06
CA PRO A 43 -3.92 4.74 -3.10
C PRO A 43 -4.92 5.88 -2.91
N ALA A 44 -5.97 5.91 -3.71
CA ALA A 44 -7.04 6.91 -3.62
C ALA A 44 -6.49 8.34 -3.52
N ALA A 45 -5.54 8.67 -4.39
CA ALA A 45 -4.86 9.96 -4.36
C ALA A 45 -5.87 11.11 -4.51
N ASN A 46 -5.81 12.07 -3.57
CA ASN A 46 -6.58 13.29 -3.65
C ASN A 46 -5.95 14.26 -4.66
N GLU A 47 -6.64 15.35 -4.96
CA GLU A 47 -6.15 16.31 -5.93
C GLU A 47 -4.82 16.96 -5.53
N PRO A 48 -4.63 17.41 -4.27
CA PRO A 48 -3.33 17.97 -3.87
C PRO A 48 -2.16 17.02 -4.07
N LEU A 49 -2.32 15.74 -3.76
CA LEU A 49 -1.27 14.75 -3.97
C LEU A 49 -1.03 14.50 -5.45
N ARG A 50 -2.09 14.40 -6.24
CA ARG A 50 -1.97 14.24 -7.69
C ARG A 50 -1.19 15.39 -8.30
N LEU A 51 -1.50 16.63 -7.90
CA LEU A 51 -0.79 17.82 -8.39
C LEU A 51 0.67 17.83 -7.95
N GLU A 52 0.95 17.40 -6.72
CA GLU A 52 2.33 17.27 -6.24
C GLU A 52 3.13 16.30 -7.13
N LEU A 53 2.57 15.13 -7.42
CA LEU A 53 3.24 14.12 -8.25
C LEU A 53 3.38 14.58 -9.70
N GLU A 54 2.37 15.26 -10.25
CA GLU A 54 2.44 15.84 -11.58
C GLU A 54 3.53 16.92 -11.69
N ALA A 55 3.72 17.71 -10.63
CA ALA A 55 4.79 18.70 -10.59
C ALA A 55 6.16 18.04 -10.63
N LEU A 56 6.34 16.90 -9.98
CA LEU A 56 7.57 16.14 -10.04
C LEU A 56 7.84 15.59 -11.45
N VAL A 57 6.81 15.15 -12.13
CA VAL A 57 6.93 14.73 -13.55
C VAL A 57 7.36 15.91 -14.42
N ALA A 58 6.75 17.06 -14.23
CA ALA A 58 7.09 18.28 -14.96
C ALA A 58 8.53 18.71 -14.70
N ALA A 59 9.04 18.47 -13.50
CA ALA A 59 10.42 18.74 -13.12
C ALA A 59 11.43 17.69 -13.62
N GLY A 60 10.95 16.63 -14.29
CA GLY A 60 11.83 15.59 -14.81
C GLY A 60 12.24 14.54 -13.77
N ALA A 61 11.55 14.47 -12.63
CA ALA A 61 11.94 13.58 -11.55
C ALA A 61 11.45 12.14 -11.74
N GLY A 62 10.47 11.91 -12.60
CA GLY A 62 9.91 10.58 -12.79
C GLY A 62 8.73 10.56 -13.76
N ALA A 63 8.00 9.46 -13.73
CA ALA A 63 6.80 9.23 -14.53
C ALA A 63 5.63 8.85 -13.62
N LEU A 64 4.43 9.24 -14.01
CA LEU A 64 3.21 9.01 -13.23
C LEU A 64 2.22 8.19 -14.07
N PHE A 65 1.63 7.18 -13.44
CA PHE A 65 0.68 6.27 -14.08
C PHE A 65 -0.60 6.17 -13.27
N ASP A 66 -1.73 6.20 -13.97
CA ASP A 66 -3.03 5.90 -13.37
C ASP A 66 -3.19 4.38 -13.33
N VAL A 67 -3.29 3.83 -12.11
CA VAL A 67 -3.41 2.40 -11.88
C VAL A 67 -4.71 2.05 -11.14
N THR A 68 -5.74 2.89 -11.30
CA THR A 68 -6.99 2.82 -10.54
C THR A 68 -7.64 1.44 -10.60
N ASP A 69 -7.64 0.80 -11.74
CA ASP A 69 -8.28 -0.51 -11.91
C ASP A 69 -7.32 -1.68 -11.72
N LYS A 70 -6.06 -1.39 -11.37
CA LYS A 70 -5.03 -2.42 -11.27
C LYS A 70 -5.07 -3.19 -9.97
N PHE A 71 -5.52 -2.54 -8.88
CA PHE A 71 -5.50 -3.13 -7.55
C PHE A 71 -6.88 -3.09 -6.91
N ARG A 72 -7.14 -4.08 -6.04
CA ARG A 72 -8.26 -4.06 -5.11
C ARG A 72 -7.69 -4.07 -3.69
N SER A 73 -8.32 -3.30 -2.81
CA SER A 73 -7.85 -3.15 -1.43
C SER A 73 -8.81 -3.79 -0.45
N TRP A 74 -8.26 -4.31 0.63
CA TRP A 74 -9.03 -4.80 1.78
C TRP A 74 -8.45 -4.21 3.05
N PRO A 75 -9.27 -3.52 3.86
CA PRO A 75 -8.85 -3.14 5.20
C PRO A 75 -8.84 -4.39 6.10
N LEU A 76 -7.77 -4.56 6.86
CA LEU A 76 -7.57 -5.67 7.77
C LEU A 76 -7.59 -5.12 9.18
N GLN A 77 -8.78 -5.07 9.78
CA GLN A 77 -9.01 -4.40 11.05
C GLN A 77 -9.24 -5.40 12.19
N GLY A 78 -8.90 -4.98 13.40
CA GLY A 78 -9.16 -5.73 14.60
C GLY A 78 -8.35 -7.02 14.71
N ALA A 79 -8.76 -7.88 15.65
CA ALA A 79 -8.05 -9.13 15.94
C ALA A 79 -8.10 -10.10 14.77
N SER A 80 -9.23 -10.16 14.05
CA SER A 80 -9.37 -11.08 12.91
C SER A 80 -8.51 -10.65 11.74
N GLY A 81 -8.42 -9.36 11.47
CA GLY A 81 -7.53 -8.84 10.42
C GLY A 81 -6.06 -9.12 10.73
N ARG A 82 -5.63 -8.85 11.97
CA ARG A 82 -4.25 -9.15 12.40
C ARG A 82 -3.95 -10.64 12.32
N ARG A 83 -4.91 -11.49 12.71
CA ARG A 83 -4.76 -12.93 12.64
C ARG A 83 -4.63 -13.40 11.19
N TRP A 84 -5.43 -12.84 10.31
CA TRP A 84 -5.35 -13.19 8.89
C TRP A 84 -3.96 -12.86 8.32
N VAL A 85 -3.45 -11.66 8.59
CA VAL A 85 -2.11 -11.26 8.12
C VAL A 85 -1.04 -12.20 8.70
N ALA A 86 -1.13 -12.52 9.99
CA ALA A 86 -0.17 -13.40 10.65
C ALA A 86 -0.15 -14.82 10.06
N GLN A 87 -1.30 -15.28 9.55
CA GLN A 87 -1.39 -16.59 8.89
C GLN A 87 -0.76 -16.56 7.49
N GLN A 88 -0.74 -15.40 6.83
CA GLN A 88 -0.24 -15.27 5.46
C GLN A 88 1.25 -14.94 5.40
N CYS A 89 1.78 -14.27 6.41
CA CYS A 89 3.18 -13.86 6.41
C CYS A 89 3.69 -13.65 7.83
N ASP A 90 5.01 -13.66 7.98
CA ASP A 90 5.65 -13.25 9.23
C ASP A 90 5.75 -11.73 9.24
N ILE A 91 4.79 -11.07 9.90
CA ILE A 91 4.73 -9.61 9.98
C ILE A 91 6.02 -9.04 10.57
N ALA A 92 6.59 -9.70 11.58
CA ALA A 92 7.80 -9.22 12.22
C ALA A 92 8.97 -9.17 11.23
N THR A 93 9.03 -10.09 10.29
CA THR A 93 10.05 -10.10 9.24
C THR A 93 9.70 -9.14 8.09
N VAL A 94 8.46 -9.21 7.62
CA VAL A 94 8.02 -8.44 6.44
C VAL A 94 8.00 -6.94 6.72
N LEU A 95 7.50 -6.54 7.91
CA LEU A 95 7.37 -5.13 8.29
C LEU A 95 8.36 -4.71 9.37
N ALA A 96 9.45 -5.45 9.57
CA ALA A 96 10.49 -5.05 10.52
C ALA A 96 11.02 -3.66 10.19
N ALA A 97 10.84 -2.68 11.11
CA ALA A 97 11.23 -1.29 10.94
C ALA A 97 10.67 -0.62 9.69
N ARG A 98 9.54 -1.12 9.15
CA ARG A 98 8.90 -0.60 7.95
C ARG A 98 7.41 -0.40 8.20
N ASP A 99 6.81 0.52 7.45
CA ASP A 99 5.36 0.76 7.48
C ASP A 99 4.66 0.15 6.27
N CYS A 100 5.39 -0.23 5.23
CA CYS A 100 4.83 -0.94 4.09
C CYS A 100 5.84 -1.91 3.50
N ALA A 101 5.33 -2.88 2.74
CA ALA A 101 6.17 -3.83 2.02
C ALA A 101 5.44 -4.37 0.80
N ALA A 102 6.20 -4.64 -0.27
CA ALA A 102 5.75 -5.47 -1.37
C ALA A 102 5.95 -6.93 -0.96
N MET A 103 4.98 -7.77 -1.24
CA MET A 103 5.02 -9.16 -0.84
C MET A 103 4.28 -10.04 -1.84
N THR A 104 4.33 -11.33 -1.64
CA THR A 104 3.54 -12.30 -2.41
C THR A 104 2.52 -12.94 -1.49
N LEU A 105 1.24 -12.87 -1.88
CA LEU A 105 0.15 -13.56 -1.22
C LEU A 105 -0.48 -14.53 -2.20
N PHE A 106 -0.59 -15.80 -1.83
CA PHE A 106 -1.18 -16.84 -2.70
C PHE A 106 -0.54 -16.83 -4.10
N ASP A 107 0.78 -16.67 -4.14
CA ASP A 107 1.58 -16.57 -5.38
C ASP A 107 1.27 -15.32 -6.23
N CYS A 108 0.62 -14.33 -5.66
CA CYS A 108 0.25 -13.10 -6.35
C CYS A 108 0.94 -11.89 -5.73
N PRO A 109 1.39 -10.92 -6.55
CA PRO A 109 1.97 -9.68 -6.02
C PRO A 109 0.96 -8.91 -5.19
N ALA A 110 1.41 -8.40 -4.04
CA ALA A 110 0.59 -7.65 -3.12
C ALA A 110 1.41 -6.53 -2.47
N LEU A 111 0.71 -5.50 -2.01
CA LEU A 111 1.28 -4.46 -1.16
C LEU A 111 0.57 -4.51 0.18
N LEU A 112 1.33 -4.42 1.26
CA LEU A 112 0.81 -4.40 2.62
C LEU A 112 1.30 -3.13 3.30
N ALA A 113 0.41 -2.42 4.01
CA ALA A 113 0.79 -1.24 4.77
C ALA A 113 0.12 -1.24 6.14
N ARG A 114 0.82 -0.65 7.11
CA ARG A 114 0.25 -0.34 8.42
C ARG A 114 -0.73 0.81 8.26
N ARG A 115 -1.81 0.74 9.01
CA ARG A 115 -2.79 1.80 9.12
C ARG A 115 -2.87 2.19 10.58
N HIS A 116 -2.71 3.48 10.87
CA HIS A 116 -2.75 4.00 12.24
C HIS A 116 -4.16 4.49 12.57
N GLU A 117 -4.82 3.82 13.51
CA GLU A 117 -6.16 4.17 13.92
C GLU A 117 -6.31 3.95 15.43
N ASP A 118 -6.57 5.01 16.18
CA ASP A 118 -6.88 4.98 17.62
C ASP A 118 -5.91 4.17 18.48
N GLY A 119 -4.62 4.19 18.14
CA GLY A 119 -3.60 3.45 18.88
C GLY A 119 -3.58 1.94 18.59
N HIS A 120 -4.45 1.46 17.72
CA HIS A 120 -4.46 0.07 17.29
C HIS A 120 -3.69 -0.11 15.99
N GLU A 121 -2.99 -1.23 15.90
CA GLU A 121 -2.27 -1.59 14.69
C GLU A 121 -3.22 -2.33 13.74
N ASN A 122 -3.58 -1.68 12.66
CA ASN A 122 -4.37 -2.27 11.59
C ASN A 122 -3.55 -2.27 10.31
N PHE A 123 -4.04 -2.97 9.31
CA PHE A 123 -3.35 -3.12 8.03
C PHE A 123 -4.32 -2.89 6.90
N VAL A 124 -3.76 -2.60 5.73
CA VAL A 124 -4.49 -2.64 4.47
C VAL A 124 -3.62 -3.39 3.46
N VAL A 125 -4.26 -4.24 2.67
CA VAL A 125 -3.60 -4.99 1.62
C VAL A 125 -4.19 -4.62 0.27
N TRP A 126 -3.33 -4.49 -0.74
CA TRP A 126 -3.73 -4.29 -2.13
C TRP A 126 -3.26 -5.49 -2.95
N LEU A 127 -4.20 -6.12 -3.66
CA LEU A 127 -3.93 -7.22 -4.57
C LEU A 127 -4.24 -6.80 -5.99
N ALA A 128 -3.48 -7.29 -6.96
CA ALA A 128 -3.80 -7.07 -8.37
C ALA A 128 -5.23 -7.56 -8.64
N SER A 129 -6.02 -6.76 -9.37
CA SER A 129 -7.44 -7.05 -9.61
C SER A 129 -7.66 -8.41 -10.26
N SER A 130 -6.83 -8.79 -11.21
CA SER A 130 -6.90 -10.10 -11.87
C SER A 130 -6.67 -11.25 -10.89
N SER A 131 -5.77 -11.05 -9.93
CA SER A 131 -5.46 -12.06 -8.91
C SER A 131 -6.53 -12.10 -7.82
N ALA A 132 -7.08 -10.95 -7.46
CA ALA A 132 -8.12 -10.84 -6.45
C ALA A 132 -9.37 -11.63 -6.83
N GLU A 133 -9.75 -11.59 -8.10
CA GLU A 133 -10.91 -12.34 -8.59
C GLU A 133 -10.67 -13.84 -8.50
N ALA A 134 -9.47 -14.30 -8.85
CA ALA A 134 -9.12 -15.72 -8.73
C ALA A 134 -9.03 -16.18 -7.27
N LEU A 135 -8.86 -15.26 -6.33
CA LEU A 135 -8.73 -15.52 -4.90
C LEU A 135 -10.01 -15.24 -4.13
N SER A 136 -11.15 -15.11 -4.78
CA SER A 136 -12.41 -14.73 -4.14
C SER A 136 -12.78 -15.62 -2.96
N GLY A 137 -12.45 -16.91 -3.00
CA GLY A 137 -12.67 -17.83 -1.87
C GLY A 137 -11.73 -17.63 -0.69
N ARG A 138 -10.73 -16.76 -0.83
CA ARG A 138 -9.71 -16.45 0.18
C ARG A 138 -9.73 -14.97 0.57
N ASP A 139 -10.83 -14.29 0.28
CA ASP A 139 -10.98 -12.85 0.52
C ASP A 139 -10.72 -12.54 2.00
N PRO A 140 -9.80 -11.60 2.30
CA PRO A 140 -9.55 -11.19 3.68
C PRO A 140 -10.78 -10.65 4.40
N GLY A 141 -11.74 -10.06 3.68
CA GLY A 141 -12.98 -9.57 4.24
C GLY A 141 -13.82 -10.66 4.90
N CYS A 142 -13.68 -11.92 4.48
CA CYS A 142 -14.35 -13.04 5.10
C CYS A 142 -13.89 -13.29 6.53
N CYS A 143 -12.67 -12.89 6.87
CA CYS A 143 -12.12 -13.06 8.21
C CYS A 143 -12.81 -12.17 9.23
N GLU A 144 -13.33 -11.03 8.82
CA GLU A 144 -14.04 -10.10 9.69
C GLU A 144 -15.40 -10.64 10.11
N ASN A 145 -16.00 -11.45 9.25
CA ASN A 145 -17.33 -12.01 9.48
C ASN A 145 -17.32 -13.29 10.32
N THR A 146 -16.15 -13.82 10.61
CA THR A 146 -16.02 -15.09 11.34
C THR A 146 -15.64 -14.89 12.82
N THR A 147 -15.48 -13.66 13.22
CA THR A 147 -15.23 -13.33 14.63
C THR A 147 -16.52 -13.00 15.38
#